data_b50b2d3276ebe5cba36d44cd19d36b65
#
_entry.id   b50b2d3276ebe5cba36d44cd19d36b65
#
_cell.length_a   1.000
_cell.length_b   1.000
_cell.length_c   1.000
_cell.angle_alpha   90.00
_cell.angle_beta   90.00
_cell.angle_gamma   90.00
#
_symmetry.space_group_name_H-M   'P 1'
#
loop_
_entity.id
_entity.type
_entity.pdbx_description
1 polymer ?
#
loop_
_entity_poly.entity_id
_entity_poly.type
_entity_poly.pdbx_seq_one_letter_code
_entity_poly.pdbx_strand_id
1 'polypeptide(L)'
;MTKIKAIFFDIDGTIRSFKTKTIPENTANTLKKLKEQGIKIFIATGRAPFHTTFLNDLLDFKFDGYITINGQYCYLENGEVLNDKILSQEDIKNVLPYFKENKIACDFALLDGAFMNLKNSRVKWLEDELGDPERFKEDPLAYDKAISEKIYQLNVFVLEEEEAGFLAYMPNSKAARWTTHFTDVIPKDGGKNTGIDAVIAHFGIKLEETMAFGDGGNDIDMLKHAGIGVAMGNAGENVKEIADYITTSVDDDGITNALKHFNVI
;
A
#
# COMPACT_ATOMS: atom_id res chain seq x y z
N MET A 1 28.82 -6.81 -0.07
CA MET A 1 27.37 -6.55 -0.30
C MET A 1 27.24 -5.27 -1.09
N THR A 2 26.28 -5.19 -1.99
CA THR A 2 25.95 -3.96 -2.72
C THR A 2 25.53 -2.88 -1.71
N LYS A 3 26.00 -1.64 -1.92
CA LYS A 3 25.63 -0.54 -1.00
C LYS A 3 24.19 -0.14 -1.25
N ILE A 4 23.33 -0.23 -0.24
CA ILE A 4 21.92 0.22 -0.31
C ILE A 4 21.86 1.73 -0.46
N LYS A 5 21.07 2.20 -1.42
CA LYS A 5 20.86 3.64 -1.72
C LYS A 5 19.42 4.10 -1.51
N ALA A 6 18.45 3.18 -1.63
CA ALA A 6 17.02 3.47 -1.43
C ALA A 6 16.35 2.37 -0.62
N ILE A 7 15.45 2.74 0.29
CA ILE A 7 14.68 1.80 1.10
C ILE A 7 13.20 2.20 1.03
N PHE A 8 12.36 1.21 0.80
CA PHE A 8 10.91 1.33 0.67
C PHE A 8 10.23 0.68 1.86
N PHE A 9 9.32 1.39 2.50
CA PHE A 9 8.63 0.93 3.70
C PHE A 9 7.12 0.94 3.48
N ASP A 10 6.44 -0.17 3.76
CA ASP A 10 5.02 -0.12 4.03
C ASP A 10 4.74 0.64 5.35
N ILE A 11 3.49 1.02 5.58
CA ILE A 11 3.10 1.79 6.77
C ILE A 11 2.59 0.86 7.88
N ASP A 12 1.44 0.23 7.65
CA ASP A 12 0.65 -0.40 8.70
C ASP A 12 1.14 -1.82 8.98
N GLY A 13 1.70 -2.06 10.18
CA GLY A 13 2.37 -3.31 10.52
C GLY A 13 3.87 -3.32 10.17
N THR A 14 4.38 -2.28 9.50
CA THR A 14 5.78 -2.15 9.11
C THR A 14 6.46 -1.00 9.83
N ILE A 15 6.12 0.27 9.56
CA ILE A 15 6.65 1.41 10.34
C ILE A 15 5.72 1.81 11.47
N ARG A 16 4.41 1.54 11.37
CA ARG A 16 3.37 1.89 12.32
C ARG A 16 2.76 0.64 12.95
N SER A 17 2.78 0.55 14.27
CA SER A 17 2.19 -0.56 15.00
C SER A 17 0.66 -0.60 14.90
N PHE A 18 0.08 -1.77 14.64
CA PHE A 18 -1.37 -1.97 14.75
C PHE A 18 -1.87 -1.86 16.19
N LYS A 19 -1.04 -2.21 17.19
CA LYS A 19 -1.42 -2.19 18.62
C LYS A 19 -1.46 -0.78 19.19
N THR A 20 -0.38 -0.02 18.99
CA THR A 20 -0.23 1.31 19.60
C THR A 20 -0.75 2.43 18.69
N LYS A 21 -0.97 2.13 17.39
CA LYS A 21 -1.34 3.11 16.34
C LYS A 21 -0.29 4.23 16.16
N THR A 22 0.94 4.00 16.66
CA THR A 22 2.08 4.94 16.59
C THR A 22 3.26 4.32 15.86
N ILE A 23 4.25 5.13 15.51
CA ILE A 23 5.57 4.70 15.04
C ILE A 23 6.45 4.48 16.28
N PRO A 24 7.04 3.28 16.49
CA PRO A 24 7.96 3.07 17.61
C PRO A 24 9.14 4.07 17.56
N GLU A 25 9.55 4.58 18.72
CA GLU A 25 10.61 5.61 18.81
C GLU A 25 11.91 5.16 18.14
N ASN A 26 12.31 3.89 18.37
CA ASN A 26 13.52 3.37 17.75
C ASN A 26 13.40 3.27 16.22
N THR A 27 12.21 2.97 15.69
CA THR A 27 11.95 3.02 14.24
C THR A 27 12.11 4.44 13.71
N ALA A 28 11.50 5.45 14.37
CA ALA A 28 11.62 6.85 13.95
C ALA A 28 13.10 7.32 13.95
N ASN A 29 13.85 7.00 15.01
CA ASN A 29 15.27 7.31 15.12
C ASN A 29 16.10 6.60 14.03
N THR A 30 15.77 5.36 13.71
CA THR A 30 16.44 4.59 12.65
C THR A 30 16.19 5.20 11.26
N LEU A 31 14.96 5.57 10.95
CA LEU A 31 14.62 6.24 9.69
C LEU A 31 15.36 7.58 9.53
N LYS A 32 15.46 8.35 10.61
CA LYS A 32 16.23 9.61 10.64
C LYS A 32 17.71 9.36 10.36
N LYS A 33 18.30 8.35 11.01
CA LYS A 33 19.70 7.95 10.79
C LYS A 33 19.97 7.56 9.32
N LEU A 34 19.06 6.86 8.66
CA LEU A 34 19.19 6.52 7.23
C LEU A 34 19.30 7.79 6.37
N LYS A 35 18.45 8.80 6.63
CA LYS A 35 18.53 10.09 5.92
C LYS A 35 19.84 10.81 6.16
N GLU A 36 20.34 10.84 7.40
CA GLU A 36 21.63 11.43 7.75
C GLU A 36 22.80 10.75 7.03
N GLN A 37 22.69 9.45 6.75
CA GLN A 37 23.66 8.69 5.94
C GLN A 37 23.51 8.89 4.42
N GLY A 38 22.51 9.68 3.98
CA GLY A 38 22.22 9.93 2.57
C GLY A 38 21.51 8.78 1.85
N ILE A 39 20.94 7.82 2.59
CA ILE A 39 20.09 6.78 2.04
C ILE A 39 18.70 7.37 1.85
N LYS A 40 18.16 7.21 0.64
CA LYS A 40 16.80 7.68 0.34
C LYS A 40 15.76 6.75 0.93
N ILE A 41 14.73 7.31 1.54
CA ILE A 41 13.65 6.57 2.17
C ILE A 41 12.29 6.93 1.56
N PHE A 42 11.51 5.92 1.24
CA PHE A 42 10.22 6.06 0.56
C PHE A 42 9.13 5.29 1.31
N ILE A 43 7.92 5.83 1.27
CA ILE A 43 6.72 5.09 1.67
C ILE A 43 6.20 4.31 0.46
N ALA A 44 5.72 3.08 0.70
CA ALA A 44 5.04 2.25 -0.31
C ALA A 44 3.78 1.63 0.32
N THR A 45 2.61 2.19 0.06
CA THR A 45 1.38 1.89 0.79
C THR A 45 0.15 1.73 -0.12
N GLY A 46 -0.85 0.98 0.34
CA GLY A 46 -2.19 0.95 -0.26
C GLY A 46 -3.02 2.21 0.01
N ARG A 47 -2.59 3.04 0.97
CA ARG A 47 -3.29 4.29 1.32
C ARG A 47 -3.24 5.30 0.19
N ALA A 48 -4.31 6.09 0.03
CA ALA A 48 -4.31 7.26 -0.84
C ALA A 48 -3.45 8.40 -0.25
N PRO A 49 -2.98 9.37 -1.07
CA PRO A 49 -2.10 10.44 -0.61
C PRO A 49 -2.61 11.20 0.63
N PHE A 50 -3.89 11.57 0.65
CA PHE A 50 -4.48 12.28 1.79
C PHE A 50 -4.51 11.46 3.09
N HIS A 51 -4.43 10.14 3.02
CA HIS A 51 -4.33 9.23 4.17
C HIS A 51 -2.88 8.99 4.64
N THR A 52 -1.88 9.64 4.06
CA THR A 52 -0.47 9.54 4.50
C THR A 52 0.01 10.78 5.25
N THR A 53 -0.77 11.85 5.26
CA THR A 53 -0.39 13.15 5.85
C THR A 53 -0.07 13.09 7.33
N PHE A 54 -0.68 12.15 8.07
CA PHE A 54 -0.43 11.96 9.50
C PHE A 54 1.05 11.60 9.82
N LEU A 55 1.82 11.10 8.84
CA LEU A 55 3.24 10.83 9.02
C LEU A 55 4.02 12.11 9.33
N ASN A 56 3.58 13.26 8.82
CA ASN A 56 4.19 14.55 9.09
C ASN A 56 3.97 15.02 10.55
N ASP A 57 2.92 14.50 11.22
CA ASP A 57 2.63 14.82 12.63
C ASP A 57 3.41 13.88 13.58
N LEU A 58 3.79 12.69 13.10
CA LEU A 58 4.49 11.68 13.89
C LEU A 58 6.01 11.72 13.74
N LEU A 59 6.52 12.35 12.69
CA LEU A 59 7.96 12.39 12.37
C LEU A 59 8.42 13.83 12.15
N ASP A 60 9.63 14.17 12.63
CA ASP A 60 10.26 15.48 12.46
C ASP A 60 11.02 15.63 11.14
N PHE A 61 10.84 14.70 10.22
CA PHE A 61 11.41 14.69 8.87
C PHE A 61 10.39 14.20 7.85
N LYS A 62 10.68 14.42 6.58
CA LYS A 62 9.86 13.93 5.46
C LYS A 62 10.56 12.80 4.71
N PHE A 63 9.79 11.89 4.14
CA PHE A 63 10.28 10.89 3.19
C PHE A 63 10.69 11.56 1.88
N ASP A 64 11.59 10.94 1.13
CA ASP A 64 12.03 11.45 -0.19
C ASP A 64 10.93 11.32 -1.26
N GLY A 65 9.95 10.44 -1.03
CA GLY A 65 8.77 10.30 -1.87
C GLY A 65 7.81 9.22 -1.36
N TYR A 66 6.71 9.07 -2.07
CA TYR A 66 5.56 8.26 -1.69
C TYR A 66 5.06 7.46 -2.90
N ILE A 67 4.98 6.16 -2.72
CA ILE A 67 4.30 5.19 -3.60
C ILE A 67 2.96 4.90 -2.92
N THR A 68 1.88 5.51 -3.40
CA THR A 68 0.54 5.43 -2.80
C THR A 68 -0.42 4.65 -3.68
N ILE A 69 -1.57 4.26 -3.10
CA ILE A 69 -2.61 3.48 -3.79
C ILE A 69 -1.99 2.24 -4.46
N ASN A 70 -1.17 1.48 -3.70
CA ASN A 70 -0.45 0.30 -4.22
C ASN A 70 0.34 0.57 -5.52
N GLY A 71 0.99 1.76 -5.62
CA GLY A 71 1.82 2.13 -6.78
C GLY A 71 1.10 2.86 -7.89
N GLN A 72 -0.21 3.11 -7.78
CA GLN A 72 -0.96 3.79 -8.82
C GLN A 72 -0.69 5.29 -8.88
N TYR A 73 -0.29 5.88 -7.75
CA TYR A 73 0.14 7.27 -7.70
C TYR A 73 1.44 7.39 -6.90
N CYS A 74 2.51 7.80 -7.60
CA CYS A 74 3.83 7.95 -7.02
C CYS A 74 4.31 9.40 -7.18
N TYR A 75 4.80 10.00 -6.09
CA TYR A 75 5.26 11.37 -6.09
C TYR A 75 6.43 11.59 -5.11
N LEU A 76 7.26 12.58 -5.40
CA LEU A 76 8.37 12.99 -4.55
C LEU A 76 7.94 14.01 -3.51
N GLU A 77 8.79 14.25 -2.52
CA GLU A 77 8.58 15.24 -1.45
C GLU A 77 8.30 16.65 -1.98
N ASN A 78 8.90 17.02 -3.13
CA ASN A 78 8.70 18.31 -3.80
C ASN A 78 7.40 18.39 -4.61
N GLY A 79 6.58 17.32 -4.63
CA GLY A 79 5.33 17.25 -5.37
C GLY A 79 5.47 16.78 -6.84
N GLU A 80 6.66 16.47 -7.30
CA GLU A 80 6.87 15.91 -8.64
C GLU A 80 6.23 14.52 -8.75
N VAL A 81 5.34 14.33 -9.72
CA VAL A 81 4.62 13.08 -9.95
C VAL A 81 5.45 12.18 -10.87
N LEU A 82 5.73 10.96 -10.41
CA LEU A 82 6.50 9.96 -11.16
C LEU A 82 5.60 8.91 -11.83
N ASN A 83 4.44 8.62 -11.26
CA ASN A 83 3.44 7.72 -11.82
C ASN A 83 2.04 8.20 -11.49
N ASP A 84 1.14 8.18 -12.46
CA ASP A 84 -0.29 8.52 -12.32
C ASP A 84 -1.10 7.55 -13.19
N LYS A 85 -1.62 6.48 -12.58
CA LYS A 85 -2.28 5.37 -13.27
C LYS A 85 -3.63 5.05 -12.66
N ILE A 86 -4.67 5.18 -13.46
CA ILE A 86 -6.05 4.84 -13.07
C ILE A 86 -6.43 3.42 -13.47
N LEU A 87 -7.49 2.89 -12.87
CA LEU A 87 -8.15 1.68 -13.34
C LEU A 87 -8.74 1.88 -14.75
N SER A 88 -8.82 0.79 -15.50
CA SER A 88 -9.49 0.79 -16.80
C SER A 88 -10.95 1.21 -16.65
N GLN A 89 -11.36 2.24 -17.39
CA GLN A 89 -12.75 2.69 -17.43
C GLN A 89 -13.69 1.61 -17.99
N GLU A 90 -13.17 0.74 -18.84
CA GLU A 90 -13.91 -0.42 -19.36
C GLU A 90 -14.16 -1.44 -18.25
N ASP A 91 -13.13 -1.79 -17.47
CA ASP A 91 -13.25 -2.69 -16.31
C ASP A 91 -14.28 -2.15 -15.30
N ILE A 92 -14.21 -0.85 -15.00
CA ILE A 92 -15.19 -0.19 -14.11
C ILE A 92 -16.60 -0.37 -14.67
N LYS A 93 -16.86 0.01 -15.91
CA LYS A 93 -18.20 -0.11 -16.54
C LYS A 93 -18.73 -1.54 -16.53
N ASN A 94 -17.85 -2.51 -16.77
CA ASN A 94 -18.24 -3.92 -16.87
C ASN A 94 -18.57 -4.53 -15.49
N VAL A 95 -17.90 -4.11 -14.42
CA VAL A 95 -18.10 -4.69 -13.08
C VAL A 95 -19.29 -4.09 -12.31
N LEU A 96 -19.67 -2.84 -12.58
CA LEU A 96 -20.72 -2.15 -11.81
C LEU A 96 -22.08 -2.89 -11.82
N PRO A 97 -22.57 -3.47 -12.95
CA PRO A 97 -23.81 -4.27 -12.95
C PRO A 97 -23.70 -5.47 -12.00
N TYR A 98 -22.56 -6.17 -12.00
CA TYR A 98 -22.31 -7.30 -11.11
C TYR A 98 -22.34 -6.88 -9.63
N PHE A 99 -21.70 -5.76 -9.26
CA PHE A 99 -21.75 -5.24 -7.89
C PHE A 99 -23.18 -4.89 -7.46
N LYS A 100 -23.95 -4.29 -8.36
CA LYS A 100 -25.35 -3.92 -8.09
C LYS A 100 -26.25 -5.14 -7.88
N GLU A 101 -26.14 -6.13 -8.75
CA GLU A 101 -26.94 -7.37 -8.69
C GLU A 101 -26.62 -8.19 -7.45
N ASN A 102 -25.35 -8.35 -7.13
CA ASN A 102 -24.87 -9.17 -6.00
C ASN A 102 -24.73 -8.38 -4.68
N LYS A 103 -25.12 -7.10 -4.64
CA LYS A 103 -25.02 -6.20 -3.47
C LYS A 103 -23.63 -6.20 -2.85
N ILE A 104 -22.60 -6.14 -3.70
CA ILE A 104 -21.20 -6.09 -3.25
C ILE A 104 -20.87 -4.66 -2.84
N ALA A 105 -20.38 -4.51 -1.61
CA ALA A 105 -19.89 -3.24 -1.12
C ALA A 105 -18.53 -2.94 -1.75
N CYS A 106 -18.37 -1.72 -2.25
CA CYS A 106 -17.16 -1.25 -2.89
C CYS A 106 -16.92 0.22 -2.57
N ASP A 107 -15.71 0.53 -2.11
CA ASP A 107 -15.21 1.87 -1.96
C ASP A 107 -14.33 2.22 -3.16
N PHE A 108 -14.60 3.36 -3.79
CA PHE A 108 -13.94 3.85 -5.00
C PHE A 108 -12.93 4.93 -4.60
N ALA A 109 -11.64 4.61 -4.68
CA ALA A 109 -10.57 5.49 -4.24
C ALA A 109 -10.17 6.51 -5.32
N LEU A 110 -10.15 7.77 -4.93
CA LEU A 110 -9.62 8.92 -5.67
C LEU A 110 -8.29 9.37 -5.03
N LEU A 111 -7.64 10.38 -5.59
CA LEU A 111 -6.44 10.97 -4.98
C LEU A 111 -6.76 11.79 -3.72
N ASP A 112 -7.90 12.44 -3.68
CA ASP A 112 -8.30 13.41 -2.66
C ASP A 112 -9.55 13.00 -1.88
N GLY A 113 -10.01 11.77 -2.06
CA GLY A 113 -11.17 11.25 -1.37
C GLY A 113 -11.53 9.83 -1.80
N ALA A 114 -12.68 9.40 -1.33
CA ALA A 114 -13.29 8.13 -1.73
C ALA A 114 -14.81 8.22 -1.57
N PHE A 115 -15.53 7.33 -2.22
CA PHE A 115 -16.98 7.20 -2.06
C PHE A 115 -17.39 5.73 -2.20
N MET A 116 -18.46 5.34 -1.54
CA MET A 116 -18.91 3.95 -1.45
C MET A 116 -20.31 3.79 -2.03
N ASN A 117 -20.57 2.64 -2.68
CA ASN A 117 -21.88 2.33 -3.23
C ASN A 117 -22.89 1.87 -2.17
N LEU A 118 -22.46 1.10 -1.18
CA LEU A 118 -23.28 0.61 -0.07
C LEU A 118 -22.41 0.13 1.09
N LYS A 119 -22.96 0.09 2.31
CA LYS A 119 -22.32 -0.51 3.48
C LYS A 119 -22.93 -1.88 3.80
N ASN A 120 -22.09 -2.83 4.17
CA ASN A 120 -22.48 -4.14 4.68
C ASN A 120 -21.74 -4.46 5.99
N SER A 121 -21.93 -5.67 6.54
CA SER A 121 -21.29 -6.06 7.80
C SER A 121 -19.75 -6.07 7.74
N ARG A 122 -19.13 -6.33 6.59
CA ARG A 122 -17.67 -6.31 6.39
C ARG A 122 -17.13 -4.87 6.43
N VAL A 123 -17.85 -3.91 5.85
CA VAL A 123 -17.51 -2.48 5.94
C VAL A 123 -17.57 -2.03 7.40
N LYS A 124 -18.66 -2.38 8.10
CA LYS A 124 -18.82 -2.05 9.52
C LYS A 124 -17.69 -2.64 10.37
N TRP A 125 -17.31 -3.90 10.11
CA TRP A 125 -16.18 -4.51 10.80
C TRP A 125 -14.90 -3.68 10.64
N LEU A 126 -14.60 -3.19 9.44
CA LEU A 126 -13.41 -2.38 9.20
C LEU A 126 -13.50 -1.01 9.88
N GLU A 127 -14.67 -0.37 9.88
CA GLU A 127 -14.92 0.87 10.62
C GLU A 127 -14.66 0.69 12.13
N ASP A 128 -15.15 -0.40 12.70
CA ASP A 128 -14.97 -0.75 14.11
C ASP A 128 -13.48 -1.02 14.43
N GLU A 129 -12.77 -1.77 13.56
CA GLU A 129 -11.33 -2.09 13.71
C GLU A 129 -10.45 -0.83 13.62
N LEU A 130 -10.81 0.09 12.74
CA LEU A 130 -10.09 1.36 12.57
C LEU A 130 -10.46 2.39 13.65
N GLY A 131 -11.56 2.18 14.38
CA GLY A 131 -12.11 3.13 15.34
C GLY A 131 -12.67 4.41 14.69
N ASP A 132 -13.11 4.31 13.44
CA ASP A 132 -13.62 5.43 12.65
C ASP A 132 -14.96 5.02 11.96
N PRO A 133 -16.10 5.17 12.66
CA PRO A 133 -17.40 4.72 12.18
C PRO A 133 -17.96 5.52 10.99
N GLU A 134 -17.36 6.65 10.68
CA GLU A 134 -17.74 7.51 9.56
C GLU A 134 -16.71 7.49 8.41
N ARG A 135 -15.78 6.56 8.44
CA ARG A 135 -14.72 6.44 7.45
C ARG A 135 -15.24 6.26 6.03
N PHE A 136 -16.21 5.38 5.87
CA PHE A 136 -16.82 5.10 4.57
C PHE A 136 -18.15 5.83 4.45
N LYS A 137 -18.31 6.58 3.37
CA LYS A 137 -19.54 7.36 3.10
C LYS A 137 -20.26 6.80 1.89
N GLU A 138 -21.47 6.30 2.11
CA GLU A 138 -22.34 5.91 1.00
C GLU A 138 -22.70 7.13 0.16
N ASP A 139 -22.58 6.98 -1.15
CA ASP A 139 -23.01 7.97 -2.12
C ASP A 139 -24.10 7.37 -3.01
N PRO A 140 -25.33 7.90 -3.03
CA PRO A 140 -26.39 7.39 -3.87
C PRO A 140 -26.09 7.48 -5.38
N LEU A 141 -25.10 8.32 -5.76
CA LEU A 141 -24.62 8.47 -7.13
C LEU A 141 -23.31 7.71 -7.40
N ALA A 142 -22.91 6.79 -6.51
CA ALA A 142 -21.62 6.10 -6.58
C ALA A 142 -21.37 5.43 -7.94
N TYR A 143 -22.39 4.77 -8.51
CA TYR A 143 -22.26 4.09 -9.81
C TYR A 143 -22.06 5.09 -10.97
N ASP A 144 -22.72 6.24 -10.94
CA ASP A 144 -22.57 7.29 -11.95
C ASP A 144 -21.20 7.97 -11.83
N LYS A 145 -20.78 8.27 -10.58
CA LYS A 145 -19.46 8.80 -10.29
C LYS A 145 -18.34 7.86 -10.70
N ALA A 146 -18.47 6.56 -10.45
CA ALA A 146 -17.46 5.58 -10.82
C ALA A 146 -17.18 5.55 -12.35
N ILE A 147 -18.19 5.90 -13.17
CA ILE A 147 -18.04 6.01 -14.63
C ILE A 147 -17.40 7.35 -15.06
N SER A 148 -17.60 8.42 -14.30
CA SER A 148 -17.17 9.77 -14.68
C SER A 148 -15.86 10.21 -14.04
N GLU A 149 -15.52 9.66 -12.86
CA GLU A 149 -14.33 10.04 -12.10
C GLU A 149 -13.11 9.18 -12.46
N LYS A 150 -11.92 9.66 -12.10
CA LYS A 150 -10.65 8.92 -12.20
C LYS A 150 -10.51 7.99 -11.00
N ILE A 151 -10.86 6.73 -11.15
CA ILE A 151 -10.74 5.72 -10.10
C ILE A 151 -9.34 5.10 -10.13
N TYR A 152 -8.63 5.15 -9.03
CA TYR A 152 -7.27 4.61 -8.90
C TYR A 152 -7.26 3.19 -8.34
N GLN A 153 -8.20 2.87 -7.45
CA GLN A 153 -8.32 1.59 -6.78
C GLN A 153 -9.76 1.35 -6.39
N LEU A 154 -10.18 0.09 -6.37
CA LEU A 154 -11.40 -0.32 -5.68
C LEU A 154 -11.01 -1.06 -4.40
N ASN A 155 -11.73 -0.80 -3.30
CA ASN A 155 -11.68 -1.63 -2.11
C ASN A 155 -12.98 -2.46 -2.10
N VAL A 156 -12.88 -3.72 -2.53
CA VAL A 156 -14.03 -4.60 -2.74
C VAL A 156 -14.22 -5.52 -1.54
N PHE A 157 -15.33 -5.38 -0.82
CA PHE A 157 -15.59 -6.10 0.43
C PHE A 157 -16.18 -7.50 0.18
N VAL A 158 -15.31 -8.41 -0.19
CA VAL A 158 -15.58 -9.83 -0.51
C VAL A 158 -14.56 -10.74 0.17
N LEU A 159 -14.87 -12.03 0.30
CA LEU A 159 -13.91 -13.08 0.67
C LEU A 159 -13.04 -13.44 -0.55
N GLU A 160 -11.94 -14.13 -0.30
CA GLU A 160 -10.98 -14.50 -1.36
C GLU A 160 -11.64 -15.40 -2.43
N GLU A 161 -12.47 -16.35 -2.02
CA GLU A 161 -13.20 -17.24 -2.93
C GLU A 161 -14.23 -16.53 -3.82
N GLU A 162 -14.64 -15.31 -3.47
CA GLU A 162 -15.57 -14.48 -4.23
C GLU A 162 -14.88 -13.62 -5.30
N GLU A 163 -13.54 -13.47 -5.23
CA GLU A 163 -12.78 -12.57 -6.12
C GLU A 163 -12.91 -12.92 -7.60
N ALA A 164 -12.82 -14.21 -7.93
CA ALA A 164 -12.90 -14.67 -9.32
C ALA A 164 -14.20 -14.24 -10.00
N GLY A 165 -15.31 -14.13 -9.23
CA GLY A 165 -16.62 -13.76 -9.74
C GLY A 165 -16.64 -12.35 -10.33
N PHE A 166 -16.13 -11.35 -9.63
CA PHE A 166 -16.11 -9.98 -10.13
C PHE A 166 -14.89 -9.69 -11.03
N LEU A 167 -13.73 -10.31 -10.77
CA LEU A 167 -12.53 -10.13 -11.60
C LEU A 167 -12.72 -10.62 -13.04
N ALA A 168 -13.66 -11.55 -13.28
CA ALA A 168 -14.02 -11.96 -14.62
C ALA A 168 -14.54 -10.79 -15.50
N TYR A 169 -15.07 -9.74 -14.88
CA TYR A 169 -15.52 -8.51 -15.54
C TYR A 169 -14.43 -7.43 -15.64
N MET A 170 -13.24 -7.68 -15.05
CA MET A 170 -12.14 -6.73 -14.95
C MET A 170 -10.83 -7.31 -15.49
N PRO A 171 -10.72 -7.66 -16.80
CA PRO A 171 -9.56 -8.36 -17.34
C PRO A 171 -8.25 -7.58 -17.29
N ASN A 172 -8.30 -6.25 -17.15
CA ASN A 172 -7.14 -5.37 -17.04
C ASN A 172 -6.77 -5.04 -15.58
N SER A 173 -7.42 -5.71 -14.62
CA SER A 173 -7.22 -5.47 -13.18
C SER A 173 -6.81 -6.75 -12.46
N LYS A 174 -6.24 -6.60 -11.26
CA LYS A 174 -5.90 -7.70 -10.34
C LYS A 174 -6.25 -7.36 -8.91
N ALA A 175 -6.45 -8.39 -8.08
CA ALA A 175 -6.57 -8.25 -6.63
C ALA A 175 -5.18 -8.06 -5.98
N ALA A 176 -5.14 -7.27 -4.92
CA ALA A 176 -3.99 -7.05 -4.05
C ALA A 176 -4.45 -7.14 -2.58
N ARG A 177 -4.73 -8.37 -2.14
CA ARG A 177 -5.33 -8.65 -0.83
C ARG A 177 -4.30 -8.58 0.29
N TRP A 178 -4.68 -7.93 1.40
CA TRP A 178 -3.92 -7.89 2.64
C TRP A 178 -4.76 -8.25 3.88
N THR A 179 -6.09 -8.43 3.74
CA THR A 179 -7.00 -8.83 4.80
C THR A 179 -8.02 -9.85 4.29
N THR A 180 -8.64 -10.63 5.18
CA THR A 180 -9.68 -11.60 4.81
C THR A 180 -11.03 -10.97 4.45
N HIS A 181 -11.26 -9.68 4.78
CA HIS A 181 -12.57 -9.03 4.67
C HIS A 181 -12.79 -8.27 3.38
N PHE A 182 -11.73 -7.81 2.74
CA PHE A 182 -11.79 -7.10 1.45
C PHE A 182 -10.48 -7.25 0.66
N THR A 183 -10.52 -6.89 -0.58
CA THR A 183 -9.34 -6.81 -1.45
C THR A 183 -9.25 -5.45 -2.11
N ASP A 184 -8.03 -4.94 -2.25
CA ASP A 184 -7.74 -3.85 -3.16
C ASP A 184 -7.74 -4.39 -4.59
N VAL A 185 -8.34 -3.66 -5.53
CA VAL A 185 -8.28 -3.97 -6.96
C VAL A 185 -7.56 -2.84 -7.67
N ILE A 186 -6.49 -3.20 -8.35
CA ILE A 186 -5.57 -2.29 -9.02
C ILE A 186 -5.37 -2.71 -10.48
N PRO A 187 -4.82 -1.85 -11.36
CA PRO A 187 -4.42 -2.25 -12.70
C PRO A 187 -3.52 -3.49 -12.69
N LYS A 188 -3.72 -4.40 -13.64
CA LYS A 188 -2.98 -5.68 -13.72
C LYS A 188 -1.47 -5.53 -13.81
N ASP A 189 -1.02 -4.49 -14.49
CA ASP A 189 0.37 -4.08 -14.64
C ASP A 189 0.79 -3.00 -13.62
N GLY A 190 0.03 -2.86 -12.52
CA GLY A 190 0.33 -2.01 -11.36
C GLY A 190 0.86 -2.84 -10.19
N GLY A 191 1.19 -2.15 -9.10
CA GLY A 191 1.69 -2.73 -7.85
C GLY A 191 2.74 -1.83 -7.21
N LYS A 192 3.06 -2.05 -5.92
CA LYS A 192 4.12 -1.30 -5.22
C LYS A 192 5.48 -1.46 -5.92
N ASN A 193 5.73 -2.61 -6.55
CA ASN A 193 6.94 -2.88 -7.35
C ASN A 193 7.09 -1.91 -8.54
N THR A 194 6.01 -1.60 -9.26
CA THR A 194 6.07 -0.65 -10.37
C THR A 194 6.32 0.79 -9.90
N GLY A 195 5.86 1.11 -8.68
CA GLY A 195 6.21 2.35 -8.02
C GLY A 195 7.70 2.44 -7.67
N ILE A 196 8.31 1.32 -7.23
CA ILE A 196 9.77 1.23 -7.03
C ILE A 196 10.49 1.52 -8.34
N ASP A 197 10.08 0.90 -9.46
CA ASP A 197 10.70 1.13 -10.77
C ASP A 197 10.66 2.60 -11.18
N ALA A 198 9.52 3.27 -10.98
CA ALA A 198 9.39 4.71 -11.28
C ALA A 198 10.37 5.55 -10.45
N VAL A 199 10.49 5.25 -9.14
CA VAL A 199 11.39 5.97 -8.23
C VAL A 199 12.86 5.72 -8.59
N ILE A 200 13.28 4.46 -8.74
CA ILE A 200 14.71 4.17 -9.01
C ILE A 200 15.15 4.68 -10.37
N ALA A 201 14.26 4.67 -11.38
CA ALA A 201 14.54 5.26 -12.68
C ALA A 201 14.80 6.77 -12.58
N HIS A 202 14.00 7.50 -11.79
CA HIS A 202 14.17 8.94 -11.56
C HIS A 202 15.53 9.26 -10.90
N PHE A 203 15.96 8.47 -9.90
CA PHE A 203 17.20 8.73 -9.16
C PHE A 203 18.44 8.04 -9.76
N GLY A 204 18.32 7.26 -10.83
CA GLY A 204 19.42 6.48 -11.41
C GLY A 204 19.97 5.43 -10.44
N ILE A 205 19.11 4.87 -9.58
CA ILE A 205 19.44 3.81 -8.62
C ILE A 205 19.18 2.47 -9.29
N LYS A 206 20.07 1.51 -9.06
CA LYS A 206 19.88 0.15 -9.56
C LYS A 206 19.02 -0.67 -8.60
N LEU A 207 18.28 -1.64 -9.13
CA LEU A 207 17.39 -2.47 -8.32
C LEU A 207 18.14 -3.21 -7.19
N GLU A 208 19.34 -3.73 -7.45
CA GLU A 208 20.20 -4.37 -6.45
C GLU A 208 20.72 -3.42 -5.35
N GLU A 209 20.50 -2.11 -5.48
CA GLU A 209 20.83 -1.09 -4.47
C GLU A 209 19.61 -0.70 -3.62
N THR A 210 18.53 -1.47 -3.70
CA THR A 210 17.27 -1.22 -2.99
C THR A 210 17.01 -2.25 -1.90
N MET A 211 16.23 -1.85 -0.89
CA MET A 211 15.66 -2.72 0.13
C MET A 211 14.19 -2.37 0.33
N ALA A 212 13.34 -3.34 0.62
CA ALA A 212 11.94 -3.12 0.90
C ALA A 212 11.51 -3.85 2.18
N PHE A 213 10.61 -3.21 2.95
CA PHE A 213 10.03 -3.75 4.18
C PHE A 213 8.51 -3.78 4.05
N GLY A 214 7.89 -4.91 4.42
CA GLY A 214 6.45 -5.09 4.35
C GLY A 214 5.97 -6.24 5.24
N ASP A 215 4.65 -6.32 5.46
CA ASP A 215 4.02 -7.38 6.25
C ASP A 215 2.72 -7.91 5.64
N GLY A 216 2.11 -7.16 4.71
CA GLY A 216 0.84 -7.51 4.07
C GLY A 216 0.97 -8.28 2.75
N GLY A 217 -0.11 -8.95 2.35
CA GLY A 217 -0.14 -9.65 1.06
C GLY A 217 0.07 -8.74 -0.16
N ASN A 218 -0.31 -7.46 -0.05
CA ASN A 218 -0.05 -6.43 -1.07
C ASN A 218 1.42 -5.98 -1.15
N ASP A 219 2.29 -6.45 -0.22
CA ASP A 219 3.73 -6.20 -0.25
C ASP A 219 4.50 -7.28 -1.01
N ILE A 220 3.89 -8.44 -1.28
CA ILE A 220 4.56 -9.60 -1.88
C ILE A 220 5.29 -9.21 -3.17
N ASP A 221 4.63 -8.49 -4.08
CA ASP A 221 5.24 -8.05 -5.34
C ASP A 221 6.44 -7.12 -5.09
N MET A 222 6.33 -6.21 -4.12
CA MET A 222 7.39 -5.29 -3.73
C MET A 222 8.60 -6.01 -3.12
N LEU A 223 8.35 -6.94 -2.19
CA LEU A 223 9.40 -7.70 -1.50
C LEU A 223 10.17 -8.61 -2.46
N LYS A 224 9.47 -9.27 -3.39
CA LYS A 224 10.11 -10.09 -4.43
C LYS A 224 10.92 -9.28 -5.43
N HIS A 225 10.53 -8.03 -5.64
CA HIS A 225 11.11 -7.17 -6.67
C HIS A 225 12.36 -6.43 -6.21
N ALA A 226 12.37 -5.92 -4.98
CA ALA A 226 13.50 -5.17 -4.44
C ALA A 226 14.80 -6.00 -4.41
N GLY A 227 15.95 -5.32 -4.39
CA GLY A 227 17.25 -5.98 -4.26
C GLY A 227 17.39 -6.81 -2.99
N ILE A 228 16.71 -6.41 -1.91
CA ILE A 228 16.52 -7.17 -0.67
C ILE A 228 15.10 -6.95 -0.18
N GLY A 229 14.30 -8.01 -0.12
CA GLY A 229 12.95 -7.99 0.45
C GLY A 229 12.94 -8.51 1.88
N VAL A 230 12.45 -7.71 2.81
CA VAL A 230 12.39 -8.01 4.25
C VAL A 230 10.94 -8.11 4.71
N ALA A 231 10.53 -9.29 5.16
CA ALA A 231 9.25 -9.49 5.83
C ALA A 231 9.36 -9.15 7.32
N MET A 232 8.39 -8.38 7.84
CA MET A 232 8.28 -8.12 9.26
C MET A 232 7.90 -9.40 10.03
N GLY A 233 8.30 -9.52 11.30
CA GLY A 233 7.99 -10.68 12.12
C GLY A 233 6.50 -10.92 12.36
N ASN A 234 5.69 -9.86 12.28
CA ASN A 234 4.22 -9.90 12.34
C ASN A 234 3.54 -10.21 10.99
N ALA A 235 4.29 -10.38 9.91
CA ALA A 235 3.76 -10.73 8.60
C ALA A 235 3.11 -12.13 8.58
N GLY A 236 2.17 -12.33 7.65
CA GLY A 236 1.62 -13.66 7.38
C GLY A 236 2.66 -14.61 6.78
N GLU A 237 2.42 -15.92 6.90
CA GLU A 237 3.38 -16.94 6.42
C GLU A 237 3.63 -16.81 4.90
N ASN A 238 2.60 -16.53 4.11
CA ASN A 238 2.71 -16.30 2.66
C ASN A 238 3.64 -15.12 2.29
N VAL A 239 3.78 -14.13 3.16
CA VAL A 239 4.71 -13.00 2.98
C VAL A 239 6.11 -13.38 3.44
N LYS A 240 6.23 -14.13 4.54
CA LYS A 240 7.51 -14.61 5.07
C LYS A 240 8.20 -15.60 4.13
N GLU A 241 7.43 -16.49 3.50
CA GLU A 241 7.95 -17.52 2.59
C GLU A 241 8.66 -16.95 1.36
N ILE A 242 8.31 -15.71 0.95
CA ILE A 242 8.85 -15.11 -0.28
C ILE A 242 9.94 -14.08 -0.04
N ALA A 243 10.16 -13.69 1.21
CA ALA A 243 11.12 -12.66 1.56
C ALA A 243 12.56 -13.23 1.63
N ASP A 244 13.55 -12.39 1.31
CA ASP A 244 14.96 -12.73 1.47
C ASP A 244 15.37 -12.84 2.95
N TYR A 245 14.67 -12.10 3.81
CA TYR A 245 14.94 -12.09 5.25
C TYR A 245 13.65 -11.84 6.06
N ILE A 246 13.50 -12.56 7.16
CA ILE A 246 12.43 -12.34 8.14
C ILE A 246 13.05 -11.67 9.36
N THR A 247 12.60 -10.47 9.68
CA THR A 247 13.03 -9.72 10.86
C THR A 247 12.07 -9.93 12.04
N THR A 248 12.29 -9.22 13.16
CA THR A 248 11.37 -9.18 14.29
C THR A 248 10.12 -8.33 13.98
N SER A 249 9.14 -8.30 14.87
CA SER A 249 7.91 -7.55 14.64
C SER A 249 8.14 -6.02 14.63
N VAL A 250 7.13 -5.27 14.17
CA VAL A 250 7.13 -3.80 14.23
C VAL A 250 7.28 -3.30 15.67
N ASP A 251 6.77 -4.04 16.65
CA ASP A 251 6.84 -3.72 18.08
C ASP A 251 8.18 -4.14 18.74
N ASP A 252 8.99 -4.94 18.04
CA ASP A 252 10.27 -5.51 18.51
C ASP A 252 11.45 -5.04 17.65
N ASP A 253 11.43 -3.77 17.24
CA ASP A 253 12.52 -3.11 16.50
C ASP A 253 12.88 -3.76 15.14
N GLY A 254 11.91 -4.39 14.45
CA GLY A 254 12.17 -5.20 13.26
C GLY A 254 12.97 -4.50 12.17
N ILE A 255 12.65 -3.23 11.84
CA ILE A 255 13.39 -2.46 10.84
C ILE A 255 14.85 -2.28 11.27
N THR A 256 15.07 -1.85 12.51
CA THR A 256 16.41 -1.63 13.05
C THR A 256 17.26 -2.91 13.05
N ASN A 257 16.64 -4.03 13.43
CA ASN A 257 17.32 -5.33 13.51
C ASN A 257 17.72 -5.83 12.10
N ALA A 258 16.85 -5.69 11.11
CA ALA A 258 17.19 -6.05 9.73
C ALA A 258 18.32 -5.16 9.16
N LEU A 259 18.26 -3.85 9.37
CA LEU A 259 19.28 -2.92 8.88
C LEU A 259 20.66 -3.19 9.51
N LYS A 260 20.70 -3.59 10.79
CA LYS A 260 21.94 -4.06 11.45
C LYS A 260 22.42 -5.37 10.85
N HIS A 261 21.53 -6.35 10.61
CA HIS A 261 21.85 -7.63 10.01
C HIS A 261 22.56 -7.46 8.66
N PHE A 262 22.07 -6.54 7.82
CA PHE A 262 22.65 -6.26 6.52
C PHE A 262 23.80 -5.21 6.55
N ASN A 263 24.23 -4.75 7.74
CA ASN A 263 25.26 -3.73 7.93
C ASN A 263 24.95 -2.41 7.17
N VAL A 264 23.68 -2.01 7.14
CA VAL A 264 23.24 -0.73 6.56
C VAL A 264 23.42 0.40 7.57
N ILE A 265 23.25 0.09 8.89
CA ILE A 265 23.43 1.04 10.01
C ILE A 265 24.33 0.51 11.08
#